data_42d07c80649fc21f693be1dc9ef5d565
#
_entry.id   42d07c80649fc21f693be1dc9ef5d565
#
_cell.length_a   1.000
_cell.length_b   1.000
_cell.length_c   1.000
_cell.angle_alpha   90.00
_cell.angle_beta   90.00
_cell.angle_gamma   90.00
#
_symmetry.space_group_name_H-M   'P 1'
#
loop_
_entity.id
_entity.type
_entity.pdbx_description
1 polymer ?
#
loop_
_entity_poly.entity_id
_entity_poly.type
_entity_poly.pdbx_seq_one_letter_code
_entity_poly.pdbx_strand_id
1 'polypeptide(L)'
;MPDNNLHSINKLQDDIKAAKWLSVFLPKEKRQQIKELETSLANMIHLIESFNKYFSDAGWCAYDSMNMPLMENAVKAYEAGGIDAGEQVLIQYYQTDVKDIMHWLKNKAKPFRERYELIKCAFDDHFAERYHASVPLFLIIIDGAVNDYTKSKGFFAEGTDVSAWDCLVGCGDGLTKLKDIFNKGRNKTNHDEIRLPYRNGILHGRDLNYANKYVSCKCISLMFALADWMNMKDSENTRKQKFEKECNPPPISESLKKIKQNAIDRQEIQKWVKRDIKIGETISATPTIEECKDF
;
A
#
# COMPACT_ATOMS: atom_id res chain seq x y z
N MET A 1 4.94 23.17 0.01
CA MET A 1 4.92 21.70 0.09
C MET A 1 3.68 21.26 -0.64
N PRO A 2 3.72 20.35 -1.62
CA PRO A 2 2.49 19.81 -2.18
C PRO A 2 1.69 19.17 -1.03
N ASP A 3 0.37 19.30 -1.09
CA ASP A 3 -0.56 18.76 -0.09
C ASP A 3 -0.23 17.29 0.16
N ASN A 4 0.35 17.04 1.32
CA ASN A 4 0.75 15.69 1.69
C ASN A 4 -0.51 15.01 2.18
N ASN A 5 -1.19 14.26 1.31
CA ASN A 5 -2.42 13.50 1.61
C ASN A 5 -2.22 12.39 2.67
N LEU A 6 -1.06 12.38 3.37
CA LEU A 6 -0.73 11.46 4.46
C LEU A 6 -1.20 12.02 5.80
N HIS A 7 -2.51 12.01 6.01
CA HIS A 7 -3.14 12.56 7.21
C HIS A 7 -2.66 11.88 8.50
N SER A 8 -2.47 10.55 8.48
CA SER A 8 -1.95 9.81 9.64
C SER A 8 -0.52 10.19 9.98
N ILE A 9 0.32 10.40 8.98
CA ILE A 9 1.71 10.84 9.20
C ILE A 9 1.75 12.26 9.76
N ASN A 10 0.95 13.17 9.18
CA ASN A 10 0.86 14.55 9.66
C ASN A 10 0.38 14.60 11.12
N LYS A 11 -0.66 13.82 11.45
CA LYS A 11 -1.13 13.69 12.83
C LYS A 11 -0.05 13.15 13.75
N LEU A 12 0.66 12.10 13.36
CA LEU A 12 1.75 11.53 14.15
C LEU A 12 2.87 12.55 14.38
N GLN A 13 3.21 13.37 13.39
CA GLN A 13 4.16 14.48 13.58
C GLN A 13 3.68 15.48 14.62
N ASP A 14 2.40 15.84 14.62
CA ASP A 14 1.83 16.78 15.57
C ASP A 14 1.73 16.16 16.98
N ASP A 15 1.37 14.89 17.11
CA ASP A 15 1.38 14.15 18.37
C ASP A 15 2.80 14.06 18.94
N ILE A 16 3.83 13.83 18.13
CA ILE A 16 5.24 13.84 18.55
C ILE A 16 5.66 15.24 19.02
N LYS A 17 5.28 16.31 18.29
CA LYS A 17 5.56 17.69 18.72
C LYS A 17 4.91 17.99 20.07
N ALA A 18 3.66 17.62 20.29
CA ALA A 18 2.96 17.77 21.54
C ALA A 18 3.62 16.97 22.68
N ALA A 19 3.97 15.71 22.41
CA ALA A 19 4.69 14.85 23.36
C ALA A 19 6.07 15.42 23.73
N LYS A 20 6.77 16.03 22.79
CA LYS A 20 8.05 16.69 23.00
C LYS A 20 7.92 17.90 23.91
N TRP A 21 6.88 18.72 23.75
CA TRP A 21 6.60 19.83 24.65
C TRP A 21 6.34 19.36 26.08
N LEU A 22 5.59 18.26 26.27
CA LEU A 22 5.33 17.65 27.57
C LEU A 22 6.53 16.86 28.12
N SER A 23 7.51 16.55 27.30
CA SER A 23 8.64 15.68 27.64
C SER A 23 9.55 16.25 28.73
N VAL A 24 9.50 17.57 28.97
CA VAL A 24 10.24 18.23 30.05
C VAL A 24 9.92 17.61 31.42
N PHE A 25 8.69 17.09 31.58
CA PHE A 25 8.22 16.46 32.83
C PHE A 25 8.41 14.92 32.85
N LEU A 26 8.95 14.33 31.74
CA LEU A 26 9.11 12.89 31.62
C LEU A 26 10.52 12.42 32.02
N PRO A 27 10.68 11.15 32.44
CA PRO A 27 11.99 10.54 32.67
C PRO A 27 12.87 10.61 31.42
N LYS A 28 14.20 10.62 31.61
CA LYS A 28 15.19 10.75 30.55
C LYS A 28 15.01 9.68 29.44
N GLU A 29 14.68 8.45 29.82
CA GLU A 29 14.43 7.34 28.87
C GLU A 29 13.25 7.64 27.93
N LYS A 30 12.15 8.17 28.47
CA LYS A 30 10.96 8.53 27.67
C LYS A 30 11.24 9.69 26.72
N ARG A 31 12.03 10.67 27.15
CA ARG A 31 12.49 11.76 26.26
C ARG A 31 13.33 11.23 25.10
N GLN A 32 14.19 10.28 25.38
CA GLN A 32 15.02 9.65 24.37
C GLN A 32 14.17 8.86 23.35
N GLN A 33 13.18 8.08 23.81
CA GLN A 33 12.25 7.36 22.95
C GLN A 33 11.46 8.30 22.01
N ILE A 34 10.97 9.45 22.53
CA ILE A 34 10.26 10.44 21.71
C ILE A 34 11.20 11.00 20.62
N LYS A 35 12.46 11.30 20.96
CA LYS A 35 13.43 11.81 20.00
C LYS A 35 13.78 10.78 18.92
N GLU A 36 13.92 9.52 19.30
CA GLU A 36 14.18 8.40 18.35
C GLU A 36 13.00 8.21 17.41
N LEU A 37 11.77 8.29 17.92
CA LEU A 37 10.55 8.21 17.10
C LEU A 37 10.47 9.38 16.11
N GLU A 38 10.74 10.61 16.57
CA GLU A 38 10.78 11.81 15.70
C GLU A 38 11.80 11.63 14.57
N THR A 39 13.01 11.17 14.90
CA THR A 39 14.06 10.94 13.92
C THR A 39 13.70 9.84 12.94
N SER A 40 13.15 8.72 13.41
CA SER A 40 12.72 7.60 12.56
C SER A 40 11.62 8.01 11.59
N LEU A 41 10.64 8.79 12.06
CA LEU A 41 9.56 9.29 11.22
C LEU A 41 10.08 10.27 10.15
N ALA A 42 10.96 11.19 10.53
CA ALA A 42 11.58 12.13 9.60
C ALA A 42 12.40 11.41 8.51
N ASN A 43 13.17 10.40 8.90
CA ASN A 43 13.95 9.59 7.97
C ASN A 43 13.06 8.80 7.00
N MET A 44 11.95 8.23 7.49
CA MET A 44 10.98 7.51 6.65
C MET A 44 10.35 8.45 5.61
N ILE A 45 9.90 9.64 6.02
CA ILE A 45 9.31 10.63 5.11
C ILE A 45 10.34 11.04 4.05
N HIS A 46 11.54 11.40 4.49
CA HIS A 46 12.62 11.79 3.59
C HIS A 46 12.97 10.66 2.58
N LEU A 47 12.97 9.40 3.03
CA LEU A 47 13.23 8.26 2.16
C LEU A 47 12.16 8.12 1.06
N ILE A 48 10.87 8.22 1.42
CA ILE A 48 9.76 8.13 0.48
C ILE A 48 9.80 9.27 -0.55
N GLU A 49 10.04 10.51 -0.08
CA GLU A 49 10.17 11.68 -0.94
C GLU A 49 11.37 11.56 -1.90
N SER A 50 12.52 11.12 -1.39
CA SER A 50 13.73 10.90 -2.19
C SER A 50 13.51 9.80 -3.22
N PHE A 51 12.88 8.68 -2.85
CA PHE A 51 12.56 7.59 -3.76
C PHE A 51 11.66 8.08 -4.91
N ASN A 52 10.54 8.73 -4.59
CA ASN A 52 9.64 9.23 -5.63
C ASN A 52 10.31 10.30 -6.50
N LYS A 53 11.11 11.20 -5.92
CA LYS A 53 11.86 12.22 -6.66
C LYS A 53 12.84 11.62 -7.67
N TYR A 54 13.55 10.56 -7.27
CA TYR A 54 14.61 9.98 -8.11
C TYR A 54 14.08 8.99 -9.14
N PHE A 55 13.00 8.28 -8.83
CA PHE A 55 12.58 7.12 -9.62
C PHE A 55 11.25 7.27 -10.36
N SER A 56 10.42 8.30 -10.06
CA SER A 56 9.10 8.43 -10.71
C SER A 56 9.21 8.59 -12.23
N ASP A 57 10.16 9.39 -12.71
CA ASP A 57 10.37 9.59 -14.16
C ASP A 57 10.89 8.32 -14.86
N ALA A 58 11.54 7.45 -14.09
CA ALA A 58 11.97 6.14 -14.55
C ALA A 58 10.87 5.06 -14.44
N GLY A 59 9.66 5.43 -14.01
CA GLY A 59 8.50 4.52 -13.99
C GLY A 59 8.35 3.69 -12.71
N TRP A 60 8.88 4.16 -11.59
CA TRP A 60 8.70 3.56 -10.27
C TRP A 60 7.98 4.52 -9.34
N CYS A 61 7.20 4.00 -8.40
CA CYS A 61 6.65 4.78 -7.30
C CYS A 61 6.74 3.99 -6.00
N ALA A 62 6.82 4.70 -4.88
CA ALA A 62 6.67 4.09 -3.58
C ALA A 62 5.24 3.61 -3.39
N TYR A 63 5.05 2.48 -2.70
CA TYR A 63 3.74 1.94 -2.35
C TYR A 63 3.78 1.32 -0.94
N ASP A 64 2.62 1.19 -0.30
CA ASP A 64 2.51 0.94 1.14
C ASP A 64 3.18 -0.36 1.60
N SER A 65 3.14 -1.41 0.79
CA SER A 65 3.81 -2.68 1.10
C SER A 65 5.21 -2.83 0.51
N MET A 66 5.77 -1.77 -0.03
CA MET A 66 7.14 -1.80 -0.56
C MET A 66 8.15 -2.02 0.56
N ASN A 67 9.13 -2.86 0.31
CA ASN A 67 10.18 -3.17 1.27
C ASN A 67 11.04 -1.92 1.55
N MET A 68 11.05 -1.42 2.80
CA MET A 68 11.80 -0.23 3.20
C MET A 68 13.32 -0.36 2.95
N PRO A 69 14.00 -1.46 3.33
CA PRO A 69 15.39 -1.70 2.95
C PRO A 69 15.65 -1.63 1.45
N LEU A 70 14.72 -2.08 0.61
CA LEU A 70 14.83 -1.96 -0.85
C LEU A 70 14.86 -0.49 -1.28
N MET A 71 13.93 0.33 -0.75
CA MET A 71 13.91 1.77 -1.04
C MET A 71 15.20 2.46 -0.60
N GLU A 72 15.69 2.16 0.63
CA GLU A 72 16.94 2.71 1.15
C GLU A 72 18.14 2.36 0.27
N ASN A 73 18.25 1.10 -0.12
CA ASN A 73 19.36 0.63 -0.95
C ASN A 73 19.32 1.25 -2.35
N ALA A 74 18.11 1.38 -2.94
CA ALA A 74 17.94 2.02 -4.23
C ALA A 74 18.30 3.52 -4.18
N VAL A 75 17.87 4.25 -3.15
CA VAL A 75 18.18 5.67 -2.96
C VAL A 75 19.69 5.86 -2.76
N LYS A 76 20.34 5.06 -1.89
CA LYS A 76 21.80 5.10 -1.69
C LYS A 76 22.56 4.81 -2.98
N ALA A 77 22.12 3.82 -3.75
CA ALA A 77 22.74 3.49 -5.03
C ALA A 77 22.57 4.62 -6.07
N TYR A 78 21.40 5.26 -6.10
CA TYR A 78 21.18 6.45 -6.94
C TYR A 78 22.10 7.60 -6.56
N GLU A 79 22.25 7.90 -5.28
CA GLU A 79 23.12 8.98 -4.80
C GLU A 79 24.60 8.73 -5.09
N ALA A 80 25.01 7.46 -5.16
CA ALA A 80 26.38 7.06 -5.47
C ALA A 80 26.67 6.98 -6.97
N GLY A 81 25.71 6.58 -7.81
CA GLY A 81 25.95 6.24 -9.22
C GLY A 81 24.82 6.61 -10.19
N GLY A 82 23.87 7.42 -9.76
CA GLY A 82 22.77 7.90 -10.61
C GLY A 82 21.69 6.85 -10.85
N ILE A 83 20.80 7.15 -11.83
CA ILE A 83 19.59 6.37 -12.06
C ILE A 83 19.86 4.91 -12.41
N ASP A 84 20.85 4.62 -13.22
CA ASP A 84 21.16 3.24 -13.62
C ASP A 84 21.58 2.38 -12.42
N ALA A 85 22.38 2.92 -11.50
CA ALA A 85 22.78 2.22 -10.28
C ALA A 85 21.59 1.96 -9.35
N GLY A 86 20.72 2.93 -9.14
CA GLY A 86 19.50 2.78 -8.35
C GLY A 86 18.51 1.79 -8.96
N GLU A 87 18.29 1.85 -10.29
CA GLU A 87 17.40 0.91 -11.00
C GLU A 87 17.93 -0.54 -10.93
N GLN A 88 19.24 -0.77 -10.94
CA GLN A 88 19.77 -2.13 -10.81
C GLN A 88 19.37 -2.79 -9.48
N VAL A 89 19.34 -2.04 -8.38
CA VAL A 89 18.87 -2.54 -7.08
C VAL A 89 17.40 -2.97 -7.16
N LEU A 90 16.56 -2.13 -7.75
CA LEU A 90 15.13 -2.44 -7.92
C LEU A 90 14.93 -3.65 -8.84
N ILE A 91 15.61 -3.69 -9.98
CA ILE A 91 15.51 -4.78 -10.94
C ILE A 91 15.95 -6.09 -10.32
N GLN A 92 17.06 -6.12 -9.59
CA GLN A 92 17.53 -7.32 -8.90
C GLN A 92 16.43 -7.88 -7.98
N TYR A 93 15.80 -7.03 -7.16
CA TYR A 93 14.73 -7.44 -6.27
C TYR A 93 13.53 -8.04 -7.03
N TYR A 94 13.07 -7.38 -8.10
CA TYR A 94 11.93 -7.87 -8.88
C TYR A 94 12.27 -9.09 -9.75
N GLN A 95 13.53 -9.39 -10.00
CA GLN A 95 13.96 -10.61 -10.69
C GLN A 95 14.12 -11.81 -9.74
N THR A 96 14.32 -11.59 -8.43
CA THR A 96 14.63 -12.66 -7.48
C THR A 96 13.65 -12.73 -6.32
N ASP A 97 13.61 -11.69 -5.49
CA ASP A 97 12.98 -11.72 -4.17
C ASP A 97 11.45 -11.58 -4.23
N VAL A 98 10.94 -10.92 -5.27
CA VAL A 98 9.48 -10.74 -5.46
C VAL A 98 8.71 -12.07 -5.56
N LYS A 99 9.38 -13.16 -5.88
CA LYS A 99 8.79 -14.51 -5.94
C LYS A 99 8.15 -14.89 -4.61
N ASP A 100 8.78 -14.52 -3.50
CA ASP A 100 8.32 -14.88 -2.16
C ASP A 100 7.04 -14.13 -1.75
N ILE A 101 6.81 -12.96 -2.33
CA ILE A 101 5.65 -12.09 -2.01
C ILE A 101 4.56 -12.07 -3.09
N MET A 102 4.76 -12.74 -4.22
CA MET A 102 3.78 -12.79 -5.32
C MET A 102 2.37 -13.19 -4.84
N HIS A 103 2.29 -14.12 -3.89
CA HIS A 103 1.02 -14.57 -3.32
C HIS A 103 0.22 -13.47 -2.62
N TRP A 104 0.84 -12.34 -2.23
CA TRP A 104 0.13 -11.21 -1.62
C TRP A 104 -0.88 -10.59 -2.59
N LEU A 105 -0.61 -10.59 -3.89
CA LEU A 105 -1.55 -10.09 -4.89
C LEU A 105 -2.91 -10.78 -4.82
N LYS A 106 -2.92 -12.10 -4.54
CA LYS A 106 -4.15 -12.87 -4.34
C LYS A 106 -4.97 -12.39 -3.14
N ASN A 107 -4.29 -11.93 -2.08
CA ASN A 107 -4.92 -11.61 -0.80
C ASN A 107 -5.31 -10.13 -0.67
N LYS A 108 -4.63 -9.23 -1.37
CA LYS A 108 -4.80 -7.79 -1.22
C LYS A 108 -6.04 -7.22 -1.90
N ALA A 109 -6.35 -7.67 -3.13
CA ALA A 109 -7.44 -7.10 -3.89
C ALA A 109 -8.19 -8.18 -4.70
N LYS A 110 -9.53 -8.13 -4.65
CA LYS A 110 -10.40 -9.10 -5.35
C LYS A 110 -10.10 -9.20 -6.85
N PRO A 111 -9.91 -8.10 -7.62
CA PRO A 111 -9.63 -8.19 -9.05
C PRO A 111 -8.34 -8.95 -9.38
N PHE A 112 -7.31 -8.85 -8.55
CA PHE A 112 -6.07 -9.62 -8.70
C PHE A 112 -6.25 -11.08 -8.28
N ARG A 113 -7.08 -11.35 -7.28
CA ARG A 113 -7.42 -12.72 -6.88
C ARG A 113 -8.08 -13.49 -8.03
N GLU A 114 -9.00 -12.86 -8.74
CA GLU A 114 -9.71 -13.47 -9.87
C GLU A 114 -8.78 -13.75 -11.06
N ARG A 115 -7.67 -13.01 -11.17
CA ARG A 115 -6.64 -13.16 -12.20
C ARG A 115 -5.40 -13.93 -11.75
N TYR A 116 -5.45 -14.58 -10.59
CA TYR A 116 -4.24 -15.11 -9.97
C TYR A 116 -3.54 -16.19 -10.81
N GLU A 117 -4.28 -17.01 -11.54
CA GLU A 117 -3.68 -18.01 -12.45
C GLU A 117 -2.94 -17.32 -13.63
N LEU A 118 -3.49 -16.26 -14.18
CA LEU A 118 -2.80 -15.46 -15.21
C LEU A 118 -1.56 -14.77 -14.64
N ILE A 119 -1.64 -14.27 -13.39
CA ILE A 119 -0.50 -13.68 -12.68
C ILE A 119 0.61 -14.71 -12.56
N LYS A 120 0.32 -15.94 -12.15
CA LYS A 120 1.33 -17.01 -12.07
C LYS A 120 2.00 -17.25 -13.42
N CYS A 121 1.22 -17.38 -14.49
CA CYS A 121 1.78 -17.55 -15.84
C CYS A 121 2.71 -16.39 -16.22
N ALA A 122 2.31 -15.14 -15.94
CA ALA A 122 3.12 -13.96 -16.23
C ALA A 122 4.43 -13.94 -15.42
N PHE A 123 4.39 -14.36 -14.15
CA PHE A 123 5.58 -14.49 -13.32
C PHE A 123 6.49 -15.66 -13.78
N ASP A 124 5.91 -16.80 -14.17
CA ASP A 124 6.69 -17.93 -14.70
C ASP A 124 7.44 -17.51 -15.97
N ASP A 125 6.79 -16.74 -16.86
CA ASP A 125 7.43 -16.15 -18.03
C ASP A 125 8.49 -15.12 -17.67
N HIS A 126 8.23 -14.30 -16.63
CA HIS A 126 9.19 -13.30 -16.15
C HIS A 126 10.47 -13.97 -15.62
N PHE A 127 10.33 -14.96 -14.74
CA PHE A 127 11.49 -15.66 -14.16
C PHE A 127 12.23 -16.54 -15.18
N ALA A 128 11.55 -16.94 -16.24
CA ALA A 128 12.16 -17.62 -17.39
C ALA A 128 12.72 -16.63 -18.45
N GLU A 129 12.76 -15.34 -18.15
CA GLU A 129 13.21 -14.25 -19.04
C GLU A 129 12.45 -14.16 -20.37
N ARG A 130 11.25 -14.75 -20.45
CA ARG A 130 10.36 -14.66 -21.61
C ARG A 130 9.56 -13.36 -21.58
N TYR A 131 10.25 -12.22 -21.58
CA TYR A 131 9.66 -10.89 -21.40
C TYR A 131 8.68 -10.51 -22.52
N HIS A 132 8.83 -11.08 -23.73
CA HIS A 132 7.87 -10.91 -24.82
C HIS A 132 6.47 -11.48 -24.50
N ALA A 133 6.38 -12.45 -23.58
CA ALA A 133 5.13 -13.01 -23.10
C ALA A 133 4.68 -12.36 -21.78
N SER A 134 5.59 -12.22 -20.79
CA SER A 134 5.23 -11.68 -19.47
C SER A 134 4.75 -10.24 -19.52
N VAL A 135 5.41 -9.36 -20.27
CA VAL A 135 5.08 -7.92 -20.31
C VAL A 135 3.66 -7.64 -20.83
N PRO A 136 3.25 -8.14 -22.00
CA PRO A 136 1.87 -7.94 -22.46
C PRO A 136 0.85 -8.53 -21.50
N LEU A 137 1.14 -9.69 -20.91
CA LEU A 137 0.24 -10.34 -19.97
C LEU A 137 0.09 -9.53 -18.67
N PHE A 138 1.16 -8.98 -18.11
CA PHE A 138 1.08 -8.05 -16.99
C PHE A 138 0.23 -6.82 -17.31
N LEU A 139 0.42 -6.21 -18.48
CA LEU A 139 -0.35 -5.03 -18.89
C LEU A 139 -1.86 -5.33 -19.05
N ILE A 140 -2.21 -6.50 -19.59
CA ILE A 140 -3.60 -6.97 -19.69
C ILE A 140 -4.20 -7.19 -18.29
N ILE A 141 -3.45 -7.82 -17.39
CA ILE A 141 -3.88 -8.07 -16.01
C ILE A 141 -4.13 -6.74 -15.29
N ILE A 142 -3.21 -5.78 -15.40
CA ILE A 142 -3.31 -4.45 -14.79
C ILE A 142 -4.57 -3.73 -15.29
N ASP A 143 -4.73 -3.65 -16.59
CA ASP A 143 -5.85 -2.92 -17.20
C ASP A 143 -7.20 -3.54 -16.84
N GLY A 144 -7.30 -4.87 -16.91
CA GLY A 144 -8.50 -5.61 -16.56
C GLY A 144 -8.82 -5.54 -15.06
N ALA A 145 -7.81 -5.58 -14.17
CA ALA A 145 -8.04 -5.49 -12.74
C ALA A 145 -8.58 -4.11 -12.33
N VAL A 146 -8.02 -3.03 -12.89
CA VAL A 146 -8.51 -1.67 -12.61
C VAL A 146 -9.87 -1.44 -13.24
N ASN A 147 -10.15 -1.97 -14.43
CA ASN A 147 -11.46 -1.89 -15.07
C ASN A 147 -12.55 -2.51 -14.19
N ASP A 148 -12.33 -3.73 -13.68
CA ASP A 148 -13.29 -4.41 -12.80
C ASP A 148 -13.47 -3.66 -11.47
N TYR A 149 -12.39 -3.09 -10.94
CA TYR A 149 -12.43 -2.34 -9.69
C TYR A 149 -13.20 -1.03 -9.81
N THR A 150 -12.95 -0.27 -10.86
CA THR A 150 -13.59 1.04 -11.11
C THR A 150 -14.97 0.91 -11.77
N LYS A 151 -15.34 -0.29 -12.22
CA LYS A 151 -16.60 -0.62 -12.93
C LYS A 151 -16.81 0.12 -14.26
N SER A 152 -15.79 0.73 -14.83
CA SER A 152 -15.98 1.50 -16.06
C SER A 152 -14.77 1.79 -16.91
N LYS A 153 -13.57 1.83 -16.34
CA LYS A 153 -12.37 2.27 -17.07
C LYS A 153 -11.14 1.55 -16.56
N GLY A 154 -10.30 1.06 -17.45
CA GLY A 154 -9.00 0.48 -17.10
C GLY A 154 -8.03 1.54 -16.54
N PHE A 155 -6.88 1.08 -16.06
CA PHE A 155 -5.86 1.94 -15.46
C PHE A 155 -5.40 3.04 -16.42
N PHE A 156 -5.23 2.70 -17.67
CA PHE A 156 -4.69 3.60 -18.69
C PHE A 156 -5.77 4.48 -19.36
N ALA A 157 -7.03 4.37 -18.96
CA ALA A 157 -8.09 5.18 -19.54
C ALA A 157 -8.06 6.63 -19.03
N GLU A 158 -8.45 7.58 -19.90
CA GLU A 158 -8.62 8.96 -19.49
C GLU A 158 -9.67 9.10 -18.39
N GLY A 159 -9.38 9.93 -17.38
CA GLY A 159 -10.29 10.21 -16.27
C GLY A 159 -10.42 9.08 -15.24
N THR A 160 -9.57 8.03 -15.27
CA THR A 160 -9.45 7.10 -14.13
C THR A 160 -8.79 7.82 -12.96
N ASP A 161 -9.55 8.01 -11.88
CA ASP A 161 -9.05 8.57 -10.62
C ASP A 161 -8.31 7.48 -9.83
N VAL A 162 -7.02 7.68 -9.65
CA VAL A 162 -6.12 6.79 -8.87
C VAL A 162 -5.70 7.41 -7.55
N SER A 163 -6.36 8.49 -7.13
CA SER A 163 -6.13 9.08 -5.82
C SER A 163 -6.60 8.13 -4.71
N ALA A 164 -5.94 8.17 -3.58
CA ALA A 164 -6.36 7.49 -2.36
C ALA A 164 -6.03 8.36 -1.15
N TRP A 165 -6.91 8.32 -0.16
CA TRP A 165 -6.72 9.05 1.08
C TRP A 165 -5.75 8.30 1.99
N ASP A 166 -4.76 9.02 2.53
CA ASP A 166 -3.80 8.50 3.53
C ASP A 166 -3.09 7.22 3.07
N CYS A 167 -2.51 7.28 1.89
CA CYS A 167 -1.87 6.14 1.22
C CYS A 167 -0.58 6.60 0.53
N LEU A 168 0.51 5.84 0.66
CA LEU A 168 1.80 6.17 0.03
C LEU A 168 1.70 6.24 -1.50
N VAL A 169 0.96 5.30 -2.09
CA VAL A 169 0.73 5.26 -3.54
C VAL A 169 0.00 6.51 -4.05
N GLY A 170 -0.87 7.10 -3.21
CA GLY A 170 -1.58 8.35 -3.48
C GLY A 170 -0.80 9.61 -3.12
N CYS A 171 0.39 9.47 -2.52
CA CYS A 171 1.22 10.59 -2.12
C CYS A 171 2.00 11.17 -3.29
N GLY A 172 1.90 12.48 -3.43
CA GLY A 172 2.44 13.16 -4.59
C GLY A 172 1.75 12.65 -5.86
N ASP A 173 2.40 12.82 -6.99
CA ASP A 173 1.86 12.39 -8.29
C ASP A 173 2.19 10.92 -8.64
N GLY A 174 2.68 10.11 -7.69
CA GLY A 174 3.26 8.80 -7.92
C GLY A 174 2.50 7.94 -8.93
N LEU A 175 1.33 7.41 -8.55
CA LEU A 175 0.55 6.52 -9.43
C LEU A 175 -0.06 7.27 -10.63
N THR A 176 -0.48 8.52 -10.45
CA THR A 176 -0.97 9.39 -11.55
C THR A 176 0.13 9.62 -12.57
N LYS A 177 1.33 9.95 -12.12
CA LYS A 177 2.49 10.14 -12.99
C LYS A 177 2.85 8.87 -13.77
N LEU A 178 2.83 7.71 -13.11
CA LEU A 178 3.05 6.44 -13.78
C LEU A 178 1.98 6.17 -14.85
N LYS A 179 0.71 6.43 -14.54
CA LYS A 179 -0.39 6.32 -15.51
C LYS A 179 -0.13 7.15 -16.76
N ASP A 180 0.24 8.42 -16.56
CA ASP A 180 0.49 9.34 -17.67
C ASP A 180 1.72 8.93 -18.51
N ILE A 181 2.80 8.49 -17.85
CA ILE A 181 4.00 8.01 -18.53
C ILE A 181 3.71 6.75 -19.34
N PHE A 182 3.06 5.76 -18.75
CA PHE A 182 2.84 4.45 -19.37
C PHE A 182 1.75 4.49 -20.46
N ASN A 183 0.86 5.50 -20.41
CA ASN A 183 -0.19 5.70 -21.42
C ASN A 183 0.30 6.45 -22.66
N LYS A 184 1.54 6.90 -22.71
CA LYS A 184 2.09 7.59 -23.88
C LYS A 184 1.95 6.73 -25.13
N GLY A 185 1.28 7.28 -26.14
CA GLY A 185 1.08 6.62 -27.42
C GLY A 185 2.29 6.79 -28.36
N ARG A 186 2.34 5.92 -29.39
CA ARG A 186 3.29 6.02 -30.50
C ARG A 186 2.55 6.25 -31.81
N ASN A 187 2.98 7.22 -32.57
CA ASN A 187 2.43 7.49 -33.92
C ASN A 187 3.12 6.66 -35.02
N LYS A 188 4.33 6.16 -34.74
CA LYS A 188 5.13 5.35 -35.67
C LYS A 188 5.68 4.13 -34.93
N THR A 189 6.01 3.08 -35.67
CA THR A 189 6.71 1.91 -35.16
C THR A 189 8.10 2.34 -34.65
N ASN A 190 8.42 1.90 -33.45
CA ASN A 190 9.69 2.15 -32.77
C ASN A 190 10.48 0.84 -32.69
N HIS A 191 11.73 0.89 -33.14
CA HIS A 191 12.66 -0.23 -33.12
C HIS A 191 13.71 -0.10 -32.02
N ASP A 192 13.77 1.06 -31.34
CA ASP A 192 14.70 1.28 -30.22
C ASP A 192 14.23 0.52 -28.98
N GLU A 193 15.19 0.09 -28.16
CA GLU A 193 14.88 -0.50 -26.87
C GLU A 193 14.19 0.54 -25.96
N ILE A 194 13.09 0.13 -25.34
CA ILE A 194 12.39 0.94 -24.36
C ILE A 194 12.63 0.38 -22.95
N ARG A 195 12.68 1.28 -21.96
CA ARG A 195 12.80 0.91 -20.54
C ARG A 195 11.53 1.18 -19.73
N LEU A 196 10.48 1.67 -20.39
CA LEU A 196 9.19 2.00 -19.76
C LEU A 196 8.07 1.17 -20.42
N PRO A 197 7.11 0.67 -19.65
CA PRO A 197 5.99 -0.12 -20.16
C PRO A 197 4.94 0.77 -20.84
N TYR A 198 5.26 1.31 -22.01
CA TYR A 198 4.32 2.09 -22.83
C TYR A 198 3.20 1.17 -23.35
N ARG A 199 2.10 1.10 -22.57
CA ARG A 199 0.98 0.17 -22.81
C ARG A 199 0.47 0.24 -24.26
N ASN A 200 0.21 1.45 -24.75
CA ASN A 200 -0.32 1.63 -26.12
C ASN A 200 0.70 1.21 -27.18
N GLY A 201 1.98 1.53 -26.99
CA GLY A 201 3.05 1.13 -27.91
C GLY A 201 3.22 -0.39 -27.95
N ILE A 202 3.20 -1.04 -26.81
CA ILE A 202 3.42 -2.49 -26.68
C ILE A 202 2.20 -3.28 -27.19
N LEU A 203 1.00 -3.01 -26.66
CA LEU A 203 -0.19 -3.80 -26.98
C LEU A 203 -0.71 -3.56 -28.40
N HIS A 204 -0.40 -2.43 -29.02
CA HIS A 204 -0.70 -2.17 -30.44
C HIS A 204 0.46 -2.54 -31.38
N GLY A 205 1.53 -3.17 -30.87
CA GLY A 205 2.64 -3.67 -31.69
C GLY A 205 3.47 -2.55 -32.34
N ARG A 206 3.57 -1.38 -31.71
CA ARG A 206 4.35 -0.24 -32.20
C ARG A 206 5.72 -0.10 -31.53
N ASP A 207 5.87 -0.44 -30.26
CA ASP A 207 7.15 -0.58 -29.59
C ASP A 207 7.59 -2.04 -29.69
N LEU A 208 8.52 -2.34 -30.60
CA LEU A 208 8.91 -3.72 -30.92
C LEU A 208 9.97 -4.27 -29.94
N ASN A 209 10.76 -3.40 -29.32
CA ASN A 209 11.90 -3.77 -28.48
C ASN A 209 11.60 -3.51 -26.99
N TYR A 210 10.46 -4.04 -26.51
CA TYR A 210 9.98 -3.93 -25.14
C TYR A 210 10.38 -5.12 -24.25
N ALA A 211 10.81 -6.23 -24.88
CA ALA A 211 10.99 -7.51 -24.20
C ALA A 211 12.31 -7.53 -23.39
N ASN A 212 12.33 -6.82 -22.29
CA ASN A 212 13.49 -6.74 -21.40
C ASN A 212 13.07 -6.69 -19.92
N LYS A 213 14.04 -6.91 -19.04
CA LYS A 213 13.84 -6.94 -17.59
C LYS A 213 13.33 -5.60 -17.02
N TYR A 214 13.76 -4.45 -17.56
CA TYR A 214 13.34 -3.14 -17.09
C TYR A 214 11.83 -2.95 -17.20
N VAL A 215 11.27 -3.26 -18.35
CA VAL A 215 9.84 -3.14 -18.62
C VAL A 215 9.05 -4.12 -17.76
N SER A 216 9.51 -5.38 -17.69
CA SER A 216 8.82 -6.42 -16.93
C SER A 216 8.79 -6.13 -15.42
N CYS A 217 9.92 -5.74 -14.82
CA CYS A 217 9.99 -5.39 -13.40
C CYS A 217 9.09 -4.19 -13.03
N LYS A 218 9.01 -3.19 -13.91
CA LYS A 218 8.12 -2.03 -13.70
C LYS A 218 6.63 -2.41 -13.77
N CYS A 219 6.26 -3.34 -14.63
CA CYS A 219 4.90 -3.89 -14.65
C CYS A 219 4.57 -4.59 -13.32
N ILE A 220 5.50 -5.38 -12.77
CA ILE A 220 5.33 -6.06 -11.49
C ILE A 220 5.18 -5.03 -10.36
N SER A 221 6.08 -4.04 -10.29
CA SER A 221 6.00 -2.95 -9.30
C SER A 221 4.66 -2.23 -9.35
N LEU A 222 4.18 -1.90 -10.56
CA LEU A 222 2.87 -1.27 -10.74
C LEU A 222 1.71 -2.16 -10.26
N MET A 223 1.78 -3.49 -10.46
CA MET A 223 0.73 -4.39 -9.93
C MET A 223 0.66 -4.35 -8.41
N PHE A 224 1.79 -4.35 -7.70
CA PHE A 224 1.80 -4.21 -6.24
C PHE A 224 1.27 -2.85 -5.79
N ALA A 225 1.68 -1.78 -6.45
CA ALA A 225 1.19 -0.43 -6.18
C ALA A 225 -0.34 -0.33 -6.35
N LEU A 226 -0.89 -0.93 -7.41
CA LEU A 226 -2.34 -0.97 -7.64
C LEU A 226 -3.08 -1.86 -6.65
N ALA A 227 -2.49 -2.98 -6.22
CA ALA A 227 -3.07 -3.83 -5.20
C ALA A 227 -3.16 -3.09 -3.85
N ASP A 228 -2.15 -2.31 -3.48
CA ASP A 228 -2.17 -1.45 -2.30
C ASP A 228 -3.21 -0.33 -2.45
N TRP A 229 -3.23 0.35 -3.59
CA TRP A 229 -4.24 1.38 -3.86
C TRP A 229 -5.67 0.86 -3.71
N MET A 230 -6.01 -0.28 -4.29
CA MET A 230 -7.34 -0.90 -4.17
C MET A 230 -7.67 -1.24 -2.72
N ASN A 231 -6.75 -1.87 -2.00
CA ASN A 231 -6.93 -2.25 -0.60
C ASN A 231 -7.12 -1.02 0.30
N MET A 232 -6.35 0.04 0.07
CA MET A 232 -6.46 1.29 0.81
C MET A 232 -7.76 2.05 0.49
N LYS A 233 -8.20 1.99 -0.76
CA LYS A 233 -9.47 2.58 -1.19
C LYS A 233 -10.68 1.86 -0.60
N ASP A 234 -10.66 0.52 -0.56
CA ASP A 234 -11.72 -0.30 0.06
C ASP A 234 -11.89 0.01 1.56
N SER A 235 -10.81 0.28 2.25
CA SER A 235 -10.81 0.63 3.69
C SER A 235 -10.92 2.13 3.98
N GLU A 236 -10.99 2.98 2.96
CA GLU A 236 -10.88 4.44 3.10
C GLU A 236 -11.91 5.03 4.07
N ASN A 237 -13.19 4.67 3.94
CA ASN A 237 -14.24 5.20 4.80
C ASN A 237 -14.05 4.81 6.27
N THR A 238 -13.68 3.55 6.52
CA THR A 238 -13.42 3.06 7.88
C THR A 238 -12.20 3.76 8.49
N ARG A 239 -11.15 3.98 7.70
CA ARG A 239 -9.94 4.70 8.14
C ARG A 239 -10.23 6.17 8.42
N LYS A 240 -11.01 6.84 7.57
CA LYS A 240 -11.45 8.22 7.80
C LYS A 240 -12.24 8.37 9.10
N GLN A 241 -13.22 7.51 9.34
CA GLN A 241 -14.00 7.52 10.57
C GLN A 241 -13.15 7.28 11.82
N LYS A 242 -12.17 6.36 11.73
CA LYS A 242 -11.23 6.11 12.83
C LYS A 242 -10.35 7.34 13.09
N PHE A 243 -9.80 7.93 12.05
CA PHE A 243 -8.97 9.14 12.13
C PHE A 243 -9.76 10.32 12.74
N GLU A 244 -10.99 10.55 12.30
CA GLU A 244 -11.86 11.60 12.85
C GLU A 244 -12.14 11.39 14.35
N LYS A 245 -12.39 10.15 14.79
CA LYS A 245 -12.55 9.83 16.23
C LYS A 245 -11.26 10.07 17.02
N GLU A 246 -10.11 9.79 16.44
CA GLU A 246 -8.81 10.04 17.09
C GLU A 246 -8.47 11.52 17.15
N CYS A 247 -8.85 12.32 16.14
CA CYS A 247 -8.66 13.77 16.13
C CYS A 247 -9.64 14.50 17.08
N ASN A 248 -10.83 13.93 17.29
CA ASN A 248 -11.87 14.47 18.13
C ASN A 248 -12.22 13.48 19.26
N PRO A 249 -11.33 13.28 20.23
CA PRO A 249 -11.58 12.37 21.33
C PRO A 249 -12.79 12.85 22.14
N PRO A 250 -13.62 11.93 22.69
CA PRO A 250 -14.74 12.30 23.51
C PRO A 250 -14.29 13.09 24.74
N PRO A 251 -15.14 13.98 25.29
CA PRO A 251 -14.82 14.73 26.49
C PRO A 251 -14.31 13.83 27.61
N ILE A 252 -13.36 14.34 28.40
CA ILE A 252 -12.74 13.59 29.52
C ILE A 252 -13.81 13.01 30.46
N SER A 253 -14.91 13.75 30.69
CA SER A 253 -16.03 13.28 31.48
C SER A 253 -16.73 12.03 30.95
N GLU A 254 -16.81 11.89 29.64
CA GLU A 254 -17.38 10.72 28.98
C GLU A 254 -16.39 9.53 29.00
N SER A 255 -15.11 9.80 28.79
CA SER A 255 -14.05 8.82 28.93
C SER A 255 -13.97 8.24 30.33
N LEU A 256 -14.11 9.09 31.36
CA LEU A 256 -14.17 8.66 32.76
C LEU A 256 -15.41 7.82 33.06
N LYS A 257 -16.59 8.14 32.47
CA LYS A 257 -17.80 7.30 32.61
C LYS A 257 -17.57 5.91 32.01
N LYS A 258 -16.98 5.82 30.82
CA LYS A 258 -16.64 4.52 30.18
C LYS A 258 -15.64 3.71 31.01
N ILE A 259 -14.62 4.36 31.58
CA ILE A 259 -13.63 3.68 32.47
C ILE A 259 -14.34 3.10 33.70
N LYS A 260 -15.25 3.87 34.32
CA LYS A 260 -16.01 3.39 35.48
C LYS A 260 -16.93 2.23 35.10
N GLN A 261 -17.64 2.33 33.96
CA GLN A 261 -18.49 1.25 33.47
C GLN A 261 -17.67 -0.02 33.18
N ASN A 262 -16.56 0.09 32.43
CA ASN A 262 -15.67 -1.03 32.16
C ASN A 262 -15.11 -1.69 33.45
N ALA A 263 -14.91 -0.92 34.51
CA ALA A 263 -14.48 -1.48 35.80
C ALA A 263 -15.59 -2.29 36.48
N ILE A 264 -16.85 -1.84 36.37
CA ILE A 264 -18.03 -2.55 36.84
C ILE A 264 -18.21 -3.84 36.03
N ASP A 265 -18.19 -3.74 34.72
CA ASP A 265 -18.34 -4.88 33.79
C ASP A 265 -17.27 -5.94 34.02
N ARG A 266 -16.02 -5.53 34.26
CA ARG A 266 -14.93 -6.46 34.65
C ARG A 266 -15.21 -7.20 35.94
N GLN A 267 -15.79 -6.55 36.94
CA GLN A 267 -16.17 -7.19 38.19
C GLN A 267 -17.33 -8.18 37.98
N GLU A 268 -18.25 -7.88 37.10
CA GLU A 268 -19.36 -8.79 36.74
C GLU A 268 -18.84 -9.99 35.93
N ILE A 269 -17.97 -9.76 34.95
CA ILE A 269 -17.32 -10.85 34.20
C ILE A 269 -16.52 -11.80 35.12
N GLN A 270 -15.85 -11.26 36.15
CA GLN A 270 -15.14 -12.08 37.14
C GLN A 270 -16.09 -12.98 37.99
N LYS A 271 -17.35 -12.60 38.13
CA LYS A 271 -18.37 -13.40 38.80
C LYS A 271 -18.96 -14.49 37.89
N TRP A 272 -18.65 -14.44 36.60
CA TRP A 272 -19.16 -15.39 35.65
C TRP A 272 -18.48 -16.74 35.82
N VAL A 273 -19.27 -17.75 36.22
CA VAL A 273 -18.82 -19.15 36.36
C VAL A 273 -19.23 -19.91 35.12
N LYS A 274 -18.27 -20.59 34.51
CA LYS A 274 -18.54 -21.48 33.37
C LYS A 274 -19.63 -22.49 33.75
N ARG A 275 -20.75 -22.47 33.06
CA ARG A 275 -21.82 -23.49 33.24
C ARG A 275 -21.32 -24.82 32.72
N ASP A 276 -21.39 -25.87 33.57
CA ASP A 276 -21.34 -27.24 33.10
C ASP A 276 -22.69 -27.54 32.42
N ILE A 277 -22.66 -27.72 31.10
CA ILE A 277 -23.83 -28.15 30.33
C ILE A 277 -24.07 -29.59 30.68
N LYS A 278 -25.10 -29.86 31.51
CA LYS A 278 -25.58 -31.23 31.76
C LYS A 278 -26.34 -31.71 30.51
N ILE A 279 -25.97 -32.86 30.01
CA ILE A 279 -26.67 -33.55 28.90
C ILE A 279 -28.14 -33.70 29.30
N GLY A 280 -29.07 -33.02 28.62
CA GLY A 280 -30.50 -33.04 28.90
C GLY A 280 -31.14 -31.72 29.31
N GLU A 281 -30.38 -30.62 29.50
CA GLU A 281 -30.97 -29.29 29.68
C GLU A 281 -31.42 -28.73 28.32
N THR A 282 -32.69 -28.31 28.25
CA THR A 282 -33.27 -27.70 27.03
C THR A 282 -32.60 -26.34 26.71
N ILE A 283 -32.28 -26.13 25.45
CA ILE A 283 -31.63 -24.91 24.89
C ILE A 283 -32.37 -23.59 25.22
N SER A 284 -33.61 -23.69 25.71
CA SER A 284 -34.43 -22.53 26.14
C SER A 284 -33.91 -21.77 27.37
N ALA A 285 -32.86 -22.28 28.04
CA ALA A 285 -32.25 -21.63 29.21
C ALA A 285 -30.90 -20.92 28.89
N THR A 286 -30.41 -20.96 27.66
CA THR A 286 -29.20 -20.26 27.23
C THR A 286 -29.59 -18.95 26.54
N PRO A 287 -28.97 -17.81 26.91
CA PRO A 287 -29.18 -16.58 26.20
C PRO A 287 -28.85 -16.78 24.72
N THR A 288 -29.71 -16.29 23.84
CA THR A 288 -29.50 -16.37 22.39
C THR A 288 -28.27 -15.54 22.01
N ILE A 289 -27.62 -15.91 20.89
CA ILE A 289 -26.48 -15.14 20.36
C ILE A 289 -26.82 -13.67 20.13
N GLU A 290 -28.11 -13.32 19.97
CA GLU A 290 -28.59 -11.96 19.87
C GLU A 290 -28.53 -11.20 21.21
N GLU A 291 -28.82 -11.86 22.33
CA GLU A 291 -28.68 -11.26 23.67
C GLU A 291 -27.23 -11.07 24.09
N CYS A 292 -26.29 -11.79 23.45
CA CYS A 292 -24.85 -11.63 23.69
C CYS A 292 -24.19 -10.53 22.81
N LYS A 293 -24.91 -9.93 21.88
CA LYS A 293 -24.37 -8.86 21.01
C LYS A 293 -24.41 -7.48 21.65
N ASP A 294 -25.12 -7.29 22.75
CA ASP A 294 -25.26 -6.03 23.48
C ASP A 294 -24.26 -5.92 24.66
N PHE A 295 -23.27 -6.81 24.72
CA PHE A 295 -22.18 -6.79 25.70
C PHE A 295 -20.83 -6.47 25.09
#